data_1a80079ab56851f2550982a06e513377
#
_entry.id   1a80079ab56851f2550982a06e513377
#
_cell.length_a   1.000
_cell.length_b   1.000
_cell.length_c   1.000
_cell.angle_alpha   90.00
_cell.angle_beta   90.00
_cell.angle_gamma   90.00
#
_symmetry.space_group_name_H-M   'P 1'
#
loop_
_entity.id
_entity.type
_entity.pdbx_description
1 polymer ?
#
loop_
_entity_poly.entity_id
_entity_poly.type
_entity_poly.pdbx_seq_one_letter_code
_entity_poly.pdbx_strand_id
1 'polypeptide(L)'
;MSSKEGYDVLRLIEHGQSCYISSEYVKGCTLAVWLRYHPNLSKERLLEWIQDITRQLGLIHRCRGNPCYRYVNPYSIIVTQEGQLHFLDMDAKSNEEQLRFMQRRVIREHFLPRQQAYYQKASVRLDIYGLGRTIQYILSEAD
;
A
#
# COMPACT_ATOMS: atom_id res chain seq x y z
N MET A 1 -20.08 0.91 -11.31
CA MET A 1 -18.80 0.25 -11.02
C MET A 1 -19.04 -0.93 -10.08
N SER A 2 -18.62 -2.10 -10.51
CA SER A 2 -18.72 -3.25 -9.64
C SER A 2 -17.77 -3.09 -8.47
N SER A 3 -18.27 -3.23 -7.27
CA SER A 3 -17.42 -3.27 -6.09
C SER A 3 -16.66 -4.58 -6.09
N LYS A 4 -15.37 -4.49 -5.99
CA LYS A 4 -14.52 -5.67 -5.90
C LYS A 4 -14.58 -6.22 -4.49
N GLU A 5 -14.86 -7.50 -4.33
CA GLU A 5 -14.97 -8.12 -3.03
C GLU A 5 -13.63 -8.34 -2.34
N GLY A 6 -12.58 -8.51 -3.13
CA GLY A 6 -11.27 -8.78 -2.58
C GLY A 6 -10.16 -8.56 -3.58
N TYR A 7 -8.95 -8.78 -3.10
CA TYR A 7 -7.73 -8.47 -3.86
C TYR A 7 -6.66 -9.51 -3.60
N ASP A 8 -5.82 -9.72 -4.60
CA ASP A 8 -4.57 -10.46 -4.40
C ASP A 8 -3.55 -9.52 -3.77
N VAL A 9 -3.06 -9.91 -2.61
CA VAL A 9 -2.14 -9.09 -1.82
C VAL A 9 -0.84 -9.84 -1.55
N LEU A 10 0.17 -9.10 -1.13
CA LEU A 10 1.45 -9.67 -0.74
C LEU A 10 1.34 -10.23 0.67
N ARG A 11 1.69 -11.50 0.81
CA ARG A 11 1.87 -12.13 2.10
C ARG A 11 3.37 -12.22 2.39
N LEU A 12 3.78 -11.56 3.47
CA LEU A 12 5.18 -11.47 3.85
C LEU A 12 5.46 -12.47 4.95
N ILE A 13 6.36 -13.39 4.70
CA ILE A 13 6.67 -14.48 5.63
C ILE A 13 8.12 -14.39 6.04
N GLU A 14 8.35 -14.24 7.35
CA GLU A 14 9.69 -14.30 7.91
C GLU A 14 9.91 -15.66 8.55
N HIS A 15 11.06 -16.27 8.26
CA HIS A 15 11.44 -17.53 8.85
C HIS A 15 12.94 -17.49 9.14
N GLY A 16 13.29 -17.22 10.39
CA GLY A 16 14.69 -16.99 10.76
C GLY A 16 15.22 -15.75 10.06
N GLN A 17 16.32 -15.87 9.34
CA GLN A 17 16.89 -14.79 8.54
C GLN A 17 16.34 -14.75 7.11
N SER A 18 15.52 -15.73 6.77
CA SER A 18 14.93 -15.81 5.45
C SER A 18 13.61 -15.07 5.39
N CYS A 19 13.28 -14.56 4.22
CA CYS A 19 12.09 -13.78 3.99
C CYS A 19 11.47 -14.20 2.66
N TYR A 20 10.18 -14.43 2.66
CA TYR A 20 9.46 -14.91 1.47
C TYR A 20 8.25 -14.02 1.22
N ILE A 21 7.94 -13.80 -0.05
CA ILE A 21 6.74 -13.09 -0.46
C ILE A 21 5.89 -14.04 -1.28
N SER A 22 4.64 -14.21 -0.89
CA SER A 22 3.66 -14.97 -1.67
C SER A 22 2.45 -14.11 -1.93
N SER A 23 1.60 -14.56 -2.83
CA SER A 23 0.34 -13.90 -3.14
C SER A 23 -0.78 -14.60 -2.41
N GLU A 24 -1.72 -13.82 -1.86
CA GLU A 24 -2.88 -14.34 -1.13
C GLU A 24 -4.10 -13.52 -1.50
N TYR A 25 -5.23 -14.17 -1.71
CA TYR A 25 -6.48 -13.46 -1.95
C TYR A 25 -7.14 -13.15 -0.61
N VAL A 26 -7.47 -11.88 -0.38
CA VAL A 26 -8.17 -11.46 0.84
C VAL A 26 -9.41 -10.66 0.48
N LYS A 27 -10.44 -10.79 1.29
CA LYS A 27 -11.64 -9.97 1.17
C LYS A 27 -11.42 -8.66 1.92
N GLY A 28 -11.74 -7.56 1.27
CA GLY A 28 -11.54 -6.25 1.86
C GLY A 28 -11.66 -5.15 0.83
N CYS A 29 -11.29 -3.95 1.22
CA CYS A 29 -11.33 -2.78 0.35
C CYS A 29 -10.04 -1.99 0.48
N THR A 30 -9.84 -1.04 -0.43
CA THR A 30 -8.67 -0.16 -0.32
C THR A 30 -8.75 0.69 0.94
N LEU A 31 -7.58 1.11 1.41
CA LEU A 31 -7.50 2.00 2.56
C LEU A 31 -8.30 3.28 2.32
N ALA A 32 -8.24 3.82 1.10
CA ALA A 32 -8.99 5.03 0.74
C ALA A 32 -10.50 4.84 0.94
N VAL A 33 -11.04 3.72 0.49
CA VAL A 33 -12.46 3.41 0.66
C VAL A 33 -12.78 3.17 2.14
N TRP A 34 -11.94 2.39 2.81
CA TRP A 34 -12.18 2.05 4.22
C TRP A 34 -12.27 3.30 5.10
N LEU A 35 -11.36 4.26 4.90
CA LEU A 35 -11.34 5.50 5.68
C LEU A 35 -12.60 6.34 5.47
N ARG A 36 -13.15 6.30 4.26
CA ARG A 36 -14.39 7.02 3.96
C ARG A 36 -15.55 6.54 4.82
N TYR A 37 -15.61 5.24 5.10
CA TYR A 37 -16.69 4.63 5.88
C TYR A 37 -16.37 4.49 7.37
N HIS A 38 -15.14 4.84 7.78
CA HIS A 38 -14.71 4.72 9.18
C HIS A 38 -13.98 5.99 9.61
N PRO A 39 -14.70 7.14 9.71
CA PRO A 39 -14.04 8.43 9.95
C PRO A 39 -13.48 8.60 11.36
N ASN A 40 -13.86 7.74 12.31
CA ASN A 40 -13.46 7.90 13.71
C ASN A 40 -12.41 6.87 14.12
N LEU A 41 -11.33 6.82 13.38
CA LEU A 41 -10.24 5.90 13.69
C LEU A 41 -9.52 6.36 14.96
N SER A 42 -9.36 5.44 15.94
CA SER A 42 -8.68 5.77 17.19
C SER A 42 -7.18 5.99 16.96
N LYS A 43 -6.56 6.79 17.85
CA LYS A 43 -5.12 7.04 17.77
C LYS A 43 -4.31 5.77 17.92
N GLU A 44 -4.74 4.87 18.80
CA GLU A 44 -4.07 3.60 19.01
C GLU A 44 -4.08 2.76 17.74
N ARG A 45 -5.22 2.67 17.09
CA ARG A 45 -5.37 1.93 15.85
C ARG A 45 -4.53 2.55 14.73
N LEU A 46 -4.56 3.87 14.64
CA LEU A 46 -3.78 4.61 13.66
C LEU A 46 -2.29 4.32 13.81
N LEU A 47 -1.79 4.37 15.04
CA LEU A 47 -0.38 4.09 15.32
C LEU A 47 -0.01 2.65 14.96
N GLU A 48 -0.87 1.70 15.32
CA GLU A 48 -0.67 0.29 14.97
C GLU A 48 -0.58 0.11 13.45
N TRP A 49 -1.45 0.78 12.71
CA TRP A 49 -1.48 0.70 11.27
C TRP A 49 -0.23 1.31 10.63
N ILE A 50 0.19 2.48 11.11
CA ILE A 50 1.40 3.13 10.61
C ILE A 50 2.62 2.24 10.86
N GLN A 51 2.73 1.67 12.05
CA GLN A 51 3.81 0.77 12.39
C GLN A 51 3.79 -0.48 11.52
N ASP A 52 2.62 -1.05 11.30
CA ASP A 52 2.49 -2.26 10.49
C ASP A 52 2.81 -2.01 9.01
N ILE A 53 2.33 -0.91 8.45
CA ILE A 53 2.64 -0.54 7.07
C ILE A 53 4.15 -0.35 6.90
N THR A 54 4.76 0.36 7.84
CA THR A 54 6.21 0.62 7.81
C THR A 54 6.99 -0.69 7.90
N ARG A 55 6.58 -1.60 8.77
CA ARG A 55 7.22 -2.92 8.92
C ARG A 55 7.10 -3.73 7.63
N GLN A 56 5.90 -3.78 7.05
CA GLN A 56 5.68 -4.52 5.82
C GLN A 56 6.52 -3.97 4.66
N LEU A 57 6.57 -2.65 4.54
CA LEU A 57 7.35 -2.01 3.49
C LEU A 57 8.84 -2.36 3.62
N GLY A 58 9.35 -2.34 4.85
CA GLY A 58 10.73 -2.75 5.14
C GLY A 58 10.99 -4.20 4.74
N LEU A 59 10.03 -5.09 4.97
CA LEU A 59 10.14 -6.49 4.57
C LEU A 59 10.12 -6.63 3.05
N ILE A 60 9.28 -5.88 2.36
CA ILE A 60 9.24 -5.88 0.90
C ILE A 60 10.60 -5.47 0.35
N HIS A 61 11.20 -4.42 0.89
CA HIS A 61 12.51 -3.95 0.46
C HIS A 61 13.60 -5.00 0.69
N ARG A 62 13.52 -5.74 1.80
CA ARG A 62 14.50 -6.76 2.13
C ARG A 62 14.35 -8.03 1.30
N CYS A 63 13.10 -8.43 1.03
CA CYS A 63 12.82 -9.73 0.41
C CYS A 63 12.86 -9.70 -1.11
N ARG A 64 12.70 -8.53 -1.72
CA ARG A 64 12.67 -8.42 -3.19
C ARG A 64 14.05 -8.09 -3.71
N GLY A 65 14.37 -8.67 -4.88
CA GLY A 65 15.60 -8.32 -5.60
C GLY A 65 15.58 -6.87 -6.08
N ASN A 66 14.39 -6.34 -6.38
CA ASN A 66 14.18 -4.94 -6.68
C ASN A 66 13.58 -4.28 -5.43
N PRO A 67 14.29 -3.35 -4.80
CA PRO A 67 13.87 -2.81 -3.51
C PRO A 67 12.74 -1.80 -3.55
N CYS A 68 12.14 -1.53 -4.70
CA CYS A 68 11.12 -0.50 -4.81
C CYS A 68 9.74 -1.09 -5.06
N TYR A 69 8.78 -0.75 -4.20
CA TYR A 69 7.37 -1.07 -4.42
C TYR A 69 6.75 -0.07 -5.41
N ARG A 70 7.18 1.17 -5.38
CA ARG A 70 6.83 2.31 -6.24
C ARG A 70 5.47 2.93 -5.93
N TYR A 71 4.42 2.14 -5.77
CA TYR A 71 3.06 2.65 -5.65
C TYR A 71 2.53 2.58 -4.22
N VAL A 72 3.30 3.13 -3.27
CA VAL A 72 2.85 3.23 -1.88
C VAL A 72 1.86 4.39 -1.77
N ASN A 73 0.58 4.07 -1.67
CA ASN A 73 -0.51 5.04 -1.58
C ASN A 73 -1.74 4.37 -0.98
N PRO A 74 -2.81 5.13 -0.67
CA PRO A 74 -4.01 4.54 -0.06
C PRO A 74 -4.78 3.58 -0.95
N TYR A 75 -4.45 3.51 -2.24
CA TYR A 75 -5.14 2.64 -3.19
C TYR A 75 -4.40 1.31 -3.41
N SER A 76 -3.19 1.18 -2.87
CA SER A 76 -2.41 -0.06 -2.92
C SER A 76 -2.38 -0.80 -1.58
N ILE A 77 -3.03 -0.25 -0.57
CA ILE A 77 -3.14 -0.89 0.74
C ILE A 77 -4.57 -1.37 0.91
N ILE A 78 -4.72 -2.66 1.21
CA ILE A 78 -6.02 -3.31 1.35
C ILE A 78 -6.28 -3.55 2.84
N VAL A 79 -7.48 -3.18 3.29
CA VAL A 79 -7.92 -3.41 4.66
C VAL A 79 -8.92 -4.58 4.63
N THR A 80 -8.60 -5.64 5.35
CA THR A 80 -9.48 -6.80 5.44
C THR A 80 -10.67 -6.54 6.36
N GLN A 81 -11.63 -7.46 6.35
CA GLN A 81 -12.79 -7.38 7.24
C GLN A 81 -12.37 -7.42 8.72
N GLU A 82 -11.24 -8.05 9.03
CA GLU A 82 -10.69 -8.11 10.40
C GLU A 82 -9.87 -6.88 10.73
N GLY A 83 -9.73 -5.94 9.80
CA GLY A 83 -8.96 -4.72 10.04
C GLY A 83 -7.46 -4.86 9.85
N GLN A 84 -7.02 -5.92 9.18
CA GLN A 84 -5.61 -6.12 8.87
C GLN A 84 -5.25 -5.44 7.56
N LEU A 85 -4.01 -4.98 7.47
CA LEU A 85 -3.50 -4.27 6.29
C LEU A 85 -2.58 -5.15 5.47
N HIS A 86 -2.71 -5.06 4.16
CA HIS A 86 -1.84 -5.77 3.22
C HIS A 86 -1.53 -4.89 2.03
N PHE A 87 -0.32 -4.99 1.51
CA PHE A 87 0.01 -4.35 0.24
C PHE A 87 -0.50 -5.17 -0.94
N LEU A 88 -1.00 -4.49 -1.94
CA LEU A 88 -1.49 -5.09 -3.17
C LEU A 88 -0.36 -5.80 -3.91
N ASP A 89 -0.65 -6.98 -4.46
CA ASP A 89 0.29 -7.67 -5.34
C ASP A 89 0.22 -7.02 -6.72
N MET A 90 1.20 -6.20 -7.04
CA MET A 90 1.22 -5.44 -8.30
C MET A 90 1.44 -6.31 -9.53
N ASP A 91 1.99 -7.50 -9.35
CA ASP A 91 2.25 -8.41 -10.46
C ASP A 91 1.05 -9.32 -10.75
N ALA A 92 0.06 -9.34 -9.89
CA ALA A 92 -1.13 -10.14 -10.10
C ALA A 92 -1.97 -9.57 -11.24
N LYS A 93 -2.33 -10.42 -12.18
CA LYS A 93 -3.13 -10.02 -13.33
C LYS A 93 -4.48 -9.45 -12.91
N SER A 94 -5.04 -9.97 -11.85
CA SER A 94 -6.32 -9.49 -11.30
C SER A 94 -6.25 -8.02 -10.85
N ASN A 95 -5.06 -7.48 -10.62
CA ASN A 95 -4.87 -6.12 -10.14
C ASN A 95 -4.45 -5.12 -11.22
N GLU A 96 -4.47 -5.52 -12.48
CA GLU A 96 -4.07 -4.64 -13.60
C GLU A 96 -4.89 -3.35 -13.64
N GLU A 97 -6.20 -3.46 -13.43
CA GLU A 97 -7.08 -2.31 -13.46
C GLU A 97 -6.77 -1.35 -12.31
N GLN A 98 -6.52 -1.89 -11.12
CA GLN A 98 -6.15 -1.08 -9.97
C GLN A 98 -4.80 -0.40 -10.20
N LEU A 99 -3.85 -1.11 -10.80
CA LEU A 99 -2.55 -0.53 -11.14
C LEU A 99 -2.70 0.63 -12.11
N ARG A 100 -3.53 0.47 -13.16
CA ARG A 100 -3.79 1.56 -14.11
C ARG A 100 -4.41 2.76 -13.41
N PHE A 101 -5.31 2.53 -12.46
CA PHE A 101 -5.91 3.60 -11.67
C PHE A 101 -4.85 4.40 -10.91
N MET A 102 -3.89 3.70 -10.30
CA MET A 102 -2.82 4.37 -9.55
C MET A 102 -1.81 5.08 -10.44
N GLN A 103 -1.76 4.74 -11.72
CA GLN A 103 -0.87 5.41 -12.68
C GLN A 103 -1.45 6.69 -13.24
N ARG A 104 -2.69 7.03 -12.89
CA ARG A 104 -3.30 8.30 -13.30
C ARG A 104 -2.51 9.47 -12.77
N ARG A 105 -2.43 10.53 -13.56
CA ARG A 105 -1.64 11.72 -13.25
C ARG A 105 -1.93 12.28 -11.87
N VAL A 106 -3.20 12.41 -11.50
CA VAL A 106 -3.61 12.98 -10.21
C VAL A 106 -3.01 12.19 -9.05
N ILE A 107 -3.06 10.86 -9.13
CA ILE A 107 -2.56 10.00 -8.07
C ILE A 107 -1.04 9.99 -8.04
N ARG A 108 -0.40 9.91 -9.22
CA ARG A 108 1.06 9.95 -9.30
C ARG A 108 1.63 11.25 -8.74
N GLU A 109 1.05 12.39 -9.11
CA GLU A 109 1.54 13.69 -8.65
C GLU A 109 1.40 13.86 -7.15
N HIS A 110 0.42 13.17 -6.55
CA HIS A 110 0.17 13.27 -5.13
C HIS A 110 1.09 12.37 -4.29
N PHE A 111 1.42 11.18 -4.81
CA PHE A 111 2.15 10.17 -4.03
C PHE A 111 3.54 9.84 -4.55
N LEU A 112 3.98 10.45 -5.64
CA LEU A 112 5.33 10.31 -6.14
C LEU A 112 5.99 11.69 -6.27
N PRO A 113 7.31 11.79 -6.06
CA PRO A 113 8.02 13.05 -6.20
C PRO A 113 7.87 13.60 -7.63
N ARG A 114 7.53 14.88 -7.76
CA ARG A 114 7.20 15.48 -9.04
C ARG A 114 8.27 15.38 -10.11
N GLN A 115 9.51 15.68 -9.74
CA GLN A 115 10.60 15.78 -10.70
C GLN A 115 11.21 14.44 -11.03
N GLN A 116 10.90 13.42 -10.27
CA GLN A 116 11.58 12.13 -10.33
C GLN A 116 10.69 11.00 -10.82
N ALA A 117 9.40 11.27 -10.95
CA ALA A 117 8.44 10.25 -11.36
C ALA A 117 8.71 9.70 -12.76
N TYR A 118 9.37 10.49 -13.62
CA TYR A 118 9.60 10.11 -15.01
C TYR A 118 11.01 9.62 -15.29
N TYR A 119 11.99 10.03 -14.48
CA TYR A 119 13.40 9.85 -14.81
C TYR A 119 14.20 9.08 -13.79
N GLN A 120 13.64 8.84 -12.61
CA GLN A 120 14.41 8.13 -11.60
C GLN A 120 14.23 6.63 -11.70
N LYS A 121 15.36 5.94 -11.52
CA LYS A 121 15.34 4.52 -11.26
C LYS A 121 14.50 4.25 -10.03
N ALA A 122 13.76 3.15 -10.06
CA ALA A 122 13.04 2.67 -8.91
C ALA A 122 13.97 2.62 -7.69
N SER A 123 13.61 3.31 -6.63
CA SER A 123 14.44 3.39 -5.43
C SER A 123 13.56 3.41 -4.18
N VAL A 124 14.17 3.06 -3.05
CA VAL A 124 13.52 3.09 -1.75
C VAL A 124 12.96 4.49 -1.44
N ARG A 125 13.61 5.53 -1.97
CA ARG A 125 13.16 6.92 -1.76
C ARG A 125 11.74 7.16 -2.25
N LEU A 126 11.35 6.56 -3.37
CA LEU A 126 9.99 6.69 -3.89
C LEU A 126 8.98 6.13 -2.89
N ASP A 127 9.31 5.00 -2.29
CA ASP A 127 8.44 4.35 -1.32
C ASP A 127 8.37 5.13 -0.01
N ILE A 128 9.48 5.69 0.44
CA ILE A 128 9.50 6.53 1.65
C ILE A 128 8.63 7.77 1.44
N TYR A 129 8.73 8.39 0.27
CA TYR A 129 7.88 9.54 -0.06
C TYR A 129 6.41 9.15 -0.07
N GLY A 130 6.07 8.05 -0.74
CA GLY A 130 4.70 7.55 -0.80
C GLY A 130 4.15 7.19 0.56
N LEU A 131 4.98 6.59 1.41
CA LEU A 131 4.60 6.26 2.79
C LEU A 131 4.26 7.53 3.56
N GLY A 132 5.11 8.57 3.47
CA GLY A 132 4.85 9.84 4.14
C GLY A 132 3.55 10.49 3.69
N ARG A 133 3.30 10.50 2.38
CA ARG A 133 2.06 11.06 1.83
C ARG A 133 0.85 10.23 2.24
N THR A 134 1.01 8.92 2.33
CA THR A 134 -0.07 8.03 2.78
C THR A 134 -0.42 8.30 4.24
N ILE A 135 0.58 8.48 5.08
CA ILE A 135 0.36 8.82 6.49
C ILE A 135 -0.39 10.16 6.60
N GLN A 136 0.00 11.16 5.82
CA GLN A 136 -0.70 12.44 5.78
C GLN A 136 -2.17 12.27 5.37
N TYR A 137 -2.40 11.42 4.38
CA TYR A 137 -3.75 11.11 3.91
C TYR A 137 -4.59 10.49 5.02
N ILE A 138 -4.04 9.51 5.74
CA ILE A 138 -4.73 8.84 6.84
C ILE A 138 -5.08 9.87 7.92
N LEU A 139 -4.13 10.72 8.28
CA LEU A 139 -4.34 11.71 9.33
C LEU A 139 -5.43 12.72 8.95
N SER A 140 -5.47 13.14 7.68
CA SER A 140 -6.47 14.10 7.24
C SER A 140 -7.88 13.48 7.17
N GLU A 141 -7.97 12.20 6.79
CA GLU A 141 -9.26 11.52 6.71
C GLU A 141 -9.78 11.05 8.08
N ALA A 142 -8.89 10.86 9.05
CA ALA A 142 -9.27 10.43 10.40
C ALA A 142 -9.82 11.57 11.26
N ASP A 143 -9.63 12.81 10.82
CA ASP A 143 -10.22 13.97 11.51
C ASP A 143 -11.71 14.11 11.10
#